data_0f6f51edb46b21d3897d7193a4f3e10c
#
_entry.id   0f6f51edb46b21d3897d7193a4f3e10c
#
_cell.length_a   1.000
_cell.length_b   1.000
_cell.length_c   1.000
_cell.angle_alpha   90.00
_cell.angle_beta   90.00
_cell.angle_gamma   90.00
#
_symmetry.space_group_name_H-M   'P 1'
#
loop_
_entity.id
_entity.type
_entity.pdbx_description
1 polymer ?
#
loop_
_entity_poly.entity_id
_entity_poly.type
_entity_poly.pdbx_seq_one_letter_code
_entity_poly.pdbx_strand_id
1 'polypeptide(L)'
;MNNLQIHNPHFITCADEHFTIDVLGGIDLMQIEKMLCTLRITHKNYPPMRYTLDLYNDNQTDKLIRTLCDKWELMLLEVSKSVHAFICQLENYKLERLRYPKGREQEFEMSEEEQQAAKSYLSHKNLIANLQNDLRQIGILGEDENALTLFLAMASHKSDHPFSVLCLAKSGTGKSYLLQKLSGCMPKNTFSFHTQISENALYYFDSQQIDGKVLFIEDLEWTNQMLMPLATLQTQGKLVKTRATKDKDGMLHSTTFEVTGKLCLLACAYSEKHCEQLSLPFLCLHLNHTQTQDINIMEYQKKCKAGLISQSEIAATQRRLKCVLESLQNRSVINPRAPLIHLPDEIPYPRKTLLLLLNFIDVITFFFQYQRDTTLDPNTGEVMLQTHPDDIELAFSLLKGSLLRRADELSATTRVFYSWLQQYLKEAKTNQFTALNLRKAKRIHPRTLNRYLQELCLFHYIQIAGGNKYREGYRYRLTGLGCTPTPDTDIFKSFQHDLQIIIEKNSRSVSQTPLSNSQTRMAARKNSRTTHTGKIEKL
;
A
#
# COMPACT_ATOMS: atom_id res chain seq x y z
N MET A 1 -12.78 32.63 -30.55
CA MET A 1 -12.19 32.48 -29.19
C MET A 1 -11.01 31.54 -29.33
N ASN A 2 -9.85 32.06 -29.09
CA ASN A 2 -8.59 31.34 -29.31
C ASN A 2 -8.34 30.39 -28.16
N ASN A 3 -8.37 29.10 -28.43
CA ASN A 3 -8.08 28.09 -27.41
C ASN A 3 -6.57 27.86 -27.29
N LEU A 4 -6.08 27.86 -26.08
CA LEU A 4 -4.72 27.48 -25.74
C LEU A 4 -4.50 26.00 -26.13
N GLN A 5 -3.52 25.73 -26.99
CA GLN A 5 -3.13 24.38 -27.39
C GLN A 5 -1.90 23.95 -26.59
N ILE A 6 -2.07 22.97 -25.74
CA ILE A 6 -1.00 22.45 -24.89
C ILE A 6 -0.42 21.23 -25.56
N HIS A 7 0.76 21.35 -26.20
CA HIS A 7 1.46 20.22 -26.82
C HIS A 7 2.19 19.38 -25.75
N ASN A 8 2.82 20.07 -24.82
CA ASN A 8 3.43 19.50 -23.63
C ASN A 8 3.65 20.63 -22.59
N PRO A 9 4.04 20.32 -21.33
CA PRO A 9 4.26 21.35 -20.29
C PRO A 9 5.31 22.41 -20.65
N HIS A 10 6.21 22.12 -21.61
CA HIS A 10 7.28 23.03 -22.03
C HIS A 10 6.99 23.74 -23.37
N PHE A 11 5.88 23.40 -24.04
CA PHE A 11 5.51 24.00 -25.31
C PHE A 11 3.99 24.16 -25.40
N ILE A 12 3.55 25.43 -25.38
CA ILE A 12 2.15 25.85 -25.40
C ILE A 12 1.98 26.86 -26.54
N THR A 13 0.95 26.68 -27.35
CA THR A 13 0.64 27.55 -28.48
C THR A 13 -0.72 28.21 -28.31
N CYS A 14 -0.82 29.49 -28.59
CA CYS A 14 -2.09 30.21 -28.72
C CYS A 14 -2.11 30.89 -30.08
N ALA A 15 -3.07 30.54 -30.92
CA ALA A 15 -3.25 31.16 -32.23
C ALA A 15 -4.43 32.14 -32.21
N ASP A 16 -4.24 33.35 -32.72
CA ASP A 16 -5.27 34.33 -32.93
C ASP A 16 -5.41 34.67 -34.43
N GLU A 17 -6.37 35.49 -34.78
CA GLU A 17 -6.56 35.97 -36.15
C GLU A 17 -5.36 36.75 -36.69
N HIS A 18 -4.63 37.43 -35.82
CA HIS A 18 -3.52 38.31 -36.15
C HIS A 18 -2.15 37.65 -36.03
N PHE A 19 -1.91 36.89 -34.97
CA PHE A 19 -0.61 36.29 -34.69
C PHE A 19 -0.70 35.01 -33.87
N THR A 20 0.36 34.26 -33.89
CA THR A 20 0.50 33.04 -33.06
C THR A 20 1.57 33.28 -31.98
N ILE A 21 1.24 32.98 -30.75
CA ILE A 21 2.14 33.04 -29.59
C ILE A 21 2.49 31.62 -29.14
N ASP A 22 3.77 31.32 -29.13
CA ASP A 22 4.30 30.09 -28.55
C ASP A 22 5.04 30.40 -27.24
N VAL A 23 4.70 29.69 -26.19
CA VAL A 23 5.45 29.71 -24.93
C VAL A 23 6.52 28.61 -25.00
N LEU A 24 7.78 29.03 -24.95
CA LEU A 24 8.95 28.15 -25.03
C LEU A 24 9.52 27.91 -23.62
N GLY A 25 9.72 26.64 -23.25
CA GLY A 25 10.23 26.26 -21.93
C GLY A 25 9.16 26.11 -20.84
N GLY A 26 7.89 26.43 -21.18
CA GLY A 26 6.77 26.32 -20.23
C GLY A 26 6.66 27.49 -19.26
N ILE A 27 5.93 27.29 -18.16
CA ILE A 27 5.68 28.27 -17.11
C ILE A 27 6.21 27.70 -15.80
N ASP A 28 6.90 28.54 -15.01
CA ASP A 28 7.31 28.19 -13.66
C ASP A 28 6.08 28.19 -12.73
N LEU A 29 5.71 27.00 -12.27
CA LEU A 29 4.58 26.81 -11.37
C LEU A 29 4.93 27.11 -9.90
N MET A 30 6.24 27.19 -9.55
CA MET A 30 6.67 27.43 -8.17
C MET A 30 6.63 28.92 -7.79
N GLN A 31 6.68 29.83 -8.76
CA GLN A 31 6.61 31.27 -8.52
C GLN A 31 5.18 31.77 -8.75
N ILE A 32 4.37 31.80 -7.70
CA ILE A 32 2.96 32.24 -7.79
C ILE A 32 2.84 33.72 -8.20
N GLU A 33 3.74 34.56 -7.70
CA GLU A 33 3.71 36.02 -7.88
C GLU A 33 4.24 36.49 -9.24
N LYS A 34 4.83 35.59 -10.04
CA LYS A 34 5.42 35.91 -11.32
C LYS A 34 4.99 34.93 -12.40
N MET A 35 4.85 35.41 -13.62
CA MET A 35 4.62 34.60 -14.80
C MET A 35 5.71 34.83 -15.84
N LEU A 36 6.94 34.47 -15.47
CA LEU A 36 8.11 34.61 -16.34
C LEU A 36 8.08 33.54 -17.43
N CYS A 37 8.06 33.94 -18.69
CA CYS A 37 8.07 33.01 -19.81
C CYS A 37 8.82 33.59 -21.01
N THR A 38 9.29 32.71 -21.90
CA THR A 38 9.87 33.07 -23.18
C THR A 38 8.83 32.86 -24.27
N LEU A 39 8.42 33.95 -24.92
CA LEU A 39 7.46 33.96 -26.00
C LEU A 39 8.15 33.98 -27.35
N ARG A 40 7.65 33.19 -28.31
CA ARG A 40 7.92 33.32 -29.72
C ARG A 40 6.62 33.74 -30.38
N ILE A 41 6.60 34.95 -30.98
CA ILE A 41 5.42 35.53 -31.61
C ILE A 41 5.64 35.58 -33.11
N THR A 42 4.71 35.03 -33.87
CA THR A 42 4.75 34.98 -35.34
C THR A 42 3.54 35.70 -35.93
N HIS A 43 3.76 36.51 -36.94
CA HIS A 43 2.70 37.20 -37.68
C HIS A 43 2.93 37.08 -39.19
N LYS A 44 2.04 36.40 -39.90
CA LYS A 44 2.06 36.21 -41.37
C LYS A 44 3.49 35.94 -41.90
N ASN A 45 3.96 36.78 -42.81
CA ASN A 45 5.26 36.68 -43.48
C ASN A 45 6.41 37.39 -42.76
N TYR A 46 6.16 37.92 -41.56
CA TYR A 46 7.21 38.61 -40.79
C TYR A 46 8.07 37.58 -40.01
N PRO A 47 9.36 37.89 -39.83
CA PRO A 47 10.25 37.00 -39.03
C PRO A 47 9.75 36.90 -37.59
N PRO A 48 9.82 35.68 -36.96
CA PRO A 48 9.35 35.49 -35.60
C PRO A 48 10.15 36.33 -34.59
N MET A 49 9.43 36.94 -33.65
CA MET A 49 10.03 37.71 -32.56
C MET A 49 10.06 36.88 -31.28
N ARG A 50 11.10 37.04 -30.47
CA ARG A 50 11.26 36.35 -29.20
C ARG A 50 11.43 37.37 -28.07
N TYR A 51 10.70 37.12 -26.98
CA TYR A 51 10.73 37.96 -25.77
C TYR A 51 10.74 37.05 -24.54
N THR A 52 11.58 37.40 -23.57
CA THR A 52 11.52 36.84 -22.23
C THR A 52 11.05 37.96 -21.31
N LEU A 53 9.86 37.75 -20.72
CA LEU A 53 9.23 38.78 -19.88
C LEU A 53 8.35 38.11 -18.80
N ASP A 54 8.06 38.91 -17.77
CA ASP A 54 7.07 38.55 -16.75
C ASP A 54 5.71 39.11 -17.18
N LEU A 55 4.78 38.21 -17.52
CA LEU A 55 3.44 38.60 -18.00
C LEU A 55 2.54 39.20 -16.92
N TYR A 56 2.91 39.11 -15.63
CA TYR A 56 2.24 39.81 -14.54
C TYR A 56 2.77 41.27 -14.35
N ASN A 57 3.80 41.63 -15.08
CA ASN A 57 4.33 43.01 -15.05
C ASN A 57 3.71 43.81 -16.18
N ASP A 58 2.75 44.69 -15.85
CA ASP A 58 2.02 45.54 -16.80
C ASP A 58 2.95 46.39 -17.67
N ASN A 59 4.04 46.93 -17.13
CA ASN A 59 4.99 47.74 -17.90
C ASN A 59 5.70 46.93 -18.99
N GLN A 60 6.04 45.66 -18.71
CA GLN A 60 6.66 44.76 -19.69
C GLN A 60 5.66 44.35 -20.77
N THR A 61 4.43 44.08 -20.36
CA THR A 61 3.33 43.68 -21.24
C THR A 61 2.93 44.85 -22.17
N ASP A 62 2.80 46.07 -21.65
CA ASP A 62 2.52 47.27 -22.45
C ASP A 62 3.64 47.57 -23.46
N LYS A 63 4.90 47.41 -23.05
CA LYS A 63 6.05 47.54 -23.94
C LYS A 63 6.02 46.52 -25.07
N LEU A 64 5.66 45.26 -24.77
CA LEU A 64 5.48 44.22 -25.77
C LEU A 64 4.39 44.61 -26.76
N ILE A 65 3.19 45.01 -26.29
CA ILE A 65 2.05 45.40 -27.11
C ILE A 65 2.44 46.51 -28.07
N ARG A 66 3.04 47.59 -27.56
CA ARG A 66 3.51 48.73 -28.40
C ARG A 66 4.52 48.28 -29.45
N THR A 67 5.48 47.42 -29.07
CA THR A 67 6.50 46.94 -30.02
C THR A 67 5.88 46.06 -31.13
N LEU A 68 4.85 45.29 -30.84
CA LEU A 68 4.12 44.51 -31.85
C LEU A 68 3.32 45.40 -32.78
N CYS A 69 2.65 46.43 -32.25
CA CYS A 69 1.92 47.42 -33.05
C CYS A 69 2.85 48.18 -34.01
N ASP A 70 3.98 48.71 -33.50
CA ASP A 70 4.93 49.48 -34.29
C ASP A 70 5.60 48.66 -35.40
N LYS A 71 5.90 47.40 -35.15
CA LYS A 71 6.62 46.58 -36.13
C LYS A 71 5.73 45.95 -37.19
N TRP A 72 4.47 45.66 -36.87
CA TRP A 72 3.56 44.95 -37.75
C TRP A 72 2.38 45.83 -38.23
N GLU A 73 2.40 47.14 -37.89
CA GLU A 73 1.38 48.11 -38.26
C GLU A 73 -0.05 47.68 -37.87
N LEU A 74 -0.17 47.06 -36.68
CA LEU A 74 -1.43 46.57 -36.14
C LEU A 74 -2.10 47.59 -35.23
N MET A 75 -3.43 47.53 -35.14
CA MET A 75 -4.19 48.40 -34.25
C MET A 75 -3.95 48.06 -32.77
N LEU A 76 -3.62 49.08 -31.99
CA LEU A 76 -3.30 48.92 -30.55
C LEU A 76 -4.39 48.18 -29.78
N LEU A 77 -5.65 48.50 -30.05
CA LEU A 77 -6.80 47.93 -29.37
C LEU A 77 -6.93 46.40 -29.62
N GLU A 78 -6.66 45.96 -30.84
CA GLU A 78 -6.76 44.55 -31.24
C GLU A 78 -5.61 43.72 -30.62
N VAL A 79 -4.37 44.22 -30.75
CA VAL A 79 -3.20 43.57 -30.16
C VAL A 79 -3.34 43.50 -28.64
N SER A 80 -3.79 44.57 -27.98
CA SER A 80 -4.02 44.61 -26.55
C SER A 80 -5.04 43.56 -26.10
N LYS A 81 -6.18 43.46 -26.78
CA LYS A 81 -7.21 42.46 -26.48
C LYS A 81 -6.68 41.03 -26.63
N SER A 82 -5.95 40.75 -27.70
CA SER A 82 -5.40 39.39 -27.96
C SER A 82 -4.33 39.02 -26.94
N VAL A 83 -3.43 39.93 -26.57
CA VAL A 83 -2.40 39.65 -25.57
C VAL A 83 -3.00 39.46 -24.18
N HIS A 84 -3.97 40.29 -23.77
CA HIS A 84 -4.63 40.11 -22.47
C HIS A 84 -5.46 38.83 -22.43
N ALA A 85 -6.16 38.46 -23.49
CA ALA A 85 -6.89 37.20 -23.58
C ALA A 85 -5.94 35.99 -23.45
N PHE A 86 -4.77 36.05 -24.08
CA PHE A 86 -3.73 35.05 -23.94
C PHE A 86 -3.22 34.95 -22.50
N ILE A 87 -2.94 36.08 -21.84
CA ILE A 87 -2.49 36.13 -20.45
C ILE A 87 -3.51 35.46 -19.52
N CYS A 88 -4.80 35.82 -19.65
CA CYS A 88 -5.89 35.22 -18.87
C CYS A 88 -5.99 33.71 -19.06
N GLN A 89 -5.85 33.22 -20.28
CA GLN A 89 -5.88 31.77 -20.55
C GLN A 89 -4.66 31.05 -19.95
N LEU A 90 -3.48 31.67 -20.04
CA LEU A 90 -2.25 31.14 -19.48
C LEU A 90 -2.27 31.14 -17.95
N GLU A 91 -2.87 32.17 -17.34
CA GLU A 91 -3.10 32.27 -15.90
C GLU A 91 -4.09 31.16 -15.43
N ASN A 92 -5.19 31.00 -16.12
CA ASN A 92 -6.13 29.91 -15.83
C ASN A 92 -5.46 28.54 -15.92
N TYR A 93 -4.64 28.30 -16.94
CA TYR A 93 -3.84 27.09 -17.06
C TYR A 93 -2.88 26.93 -15.88
N LYS A 94 -2.18 28.00 -15.46
CA LYS A 94 -1.28 27.99 -14.30
C LYS A 94 -2.05 27.66 -13.02
N LEU A 95 -3.19 28.32 -12.78
CA LEU A 95 -4.02 28.09 -11.60
C LEU A 95 -4.62 26.68 -11.58
N GLU A 96 -5.04 26.15 -12.73
CA GLU A 96 -5.49 24.76 -12.82
C GLU A 96 -4.37 23.76 -12.52
N ARG A 97 -3.15 24.03 -13.02
CA ARG A 97 -1.98 23.19 -12.70
C ARG A 97 -1.55 23.27 -11.24
N LEU A 98 -1.71 24.43 -10.61
CA LEU A 98 -1.46 24.60 -9.17
C LEU A 98 -2.53 23.89 -8.31
N ARG A 99 -3.79 23.96 -8.74
CA ARG A 99 -4.89 23.26 -8.08
C ARG A 99 -4.83 21.74 -8.30
N TYR A 100 -4.39 21.33 -9.49
CA TYR A 100 -4.32 19.92 -9.91
C TYR A 100 -2.93 19.64 -10.50
N PRO A 101 -1.89 19.40 -9.68
CA PRO A 101 -0.50 19.24 -10.13
C PRO A 101 -0.28 18.14 -11.18
N LYS A 102 -1.16 17.15 -11.24
CA LYS A 102 -1.12 16.03 -12.22
C LYS A 102 -2.11 16.17 -13.40
N GLY A 103 -2.76 17.32 -13.57
CA GLY A 103 -3.90 17.47 -14.48
C GLY A 103 -5.17 16.86 -13.88
N ARG A 104 -6.34 17.17 -14.44
CA ARG A 104 -7.56 16.39 -14.16
C ARG A 104 -7.34 15.00 -14.75
N GLU A 105 -6.82 14.06 -13.95
CA GLU A 105 -7.00 12.65 -14.27
C GLU A 105 -8.51 12.44 -14.31
N GLN A 106 -9.03 11.94 -15.45
CA GLN A 106 -10.45 11.64 -15.56
C GLN A 106 -10.85 10.76 -14.38
N GLU A 107 -11.79 11.25 -13.57
CA GLU A 107 -12.36 10.45 -12.52
C GLU A 107 -12.87 9.14 -13.11
N PHE A 108 -12.66 8.05 -12.41
CA PHE A 108 -13.12 6.75 -12.86
C PHE A 108 -14.65 6.73 -12.72
N GLU A 109 -15.35 6.86 -13.84
CA GLU A 109 -16.80 6.81 -13.87
C GLU A 109 -17.28 5.38 -14.11
N MET A 110 -18.24 4.95 -13.29
CA MET A 110 -18.95 3.67 -13.44
C MET A 110 -20.36 3.92 -13.96
N SER A 111 -20.79 3.12 -14.91
CA SER A 111 -22.21 3.08 -15.27
C SER A 111 -23.06 2.47 -14.14
N GLU A 112 -24.35 2.74 -14.13
CA GLU A 112 -25.28 2.15 -13.15
C GLU A 112 -25.27 0.62 -13.19
N GLU A 113 -25.15 0.04 -14.39
CA GLU A 113 -25.03 -1.41 -14.59
C GLU A 113 -23.75 -1.97 -13.98
N GLU A 114 -22.61 -1.29 -14.18
CA GLU A 114 -21.33 -1.68 -13.57
C GLU A 114 -21.36 -1.58 -12.04
N GLN A 115 -22.02 -0.56 -11.50
CA GLN A 115 -22.19 -0.40 -10.06
C GLN A 115 -23.04 -1.53 -9.46
N GLN A 116 -24.14 -1.88 -10.12
CA GLN A 116 -24.99 -2.99 -9.69
C GLN A 116 -24.27 -4.34 -9.80
N ALA A 117 -23.53 -4.55 -10.89
CA ALA A 117 -22.71 -5.75 -11.07
C ALA A 117 -21.63 -5.89 -10.01
N ALA A 118 -20.94 -4.79 -9.65
CA ALA A 118 -19.94 -4.79 -8.59
C ALA A 118 -20.53 -5.11 -7.20
N LYS A 119 -21.69 -4.54 -6.86
CA LYS A 119 -22.41 -4.86 -5.63
C LYS A 119 -22.84 -6.33 -5.59
N SER A 120 -23.37 -6.86 -6.70
CA SER A 120 -23.74 -8.27 -6.84
C SER A 120 -22.51 -9.18 -6.66
N TYR A 121 -21.38 -8.82 -7.25
CA TYR A 121 -20.11 -9.54 -7.08
C TYR A 121 -19.67 -9.59 -5.61
N LEU A 122 -19.67 -8.44 -4.91
CA LEU A 122 -19.31 -8.32 -3.49
C LEU A 122 -20.28 -9.06 -2.56
N SER A 123 -21.53 -9.24 -2.95
CA SER A 123 -22.56 -9.97 -2.20
C SER A 123 -22.56 -11.48 -2.47
N HIS A 124 -21.73 -11.96 -3.41
CA HIS A 124 -21.74 -13.36 -3.82
C HIS A 124 -21.10 -14.27 -2.76
N LYS A 125 -21.75 -15.41 -2.44
CA LYS A 125 -21.26 -16.35 -1.42
C LYS A 125 -19.83 -16.85 -1.68
N ASN A 126 -19.47 -17.08 -2.93
CA ASN A 126 -18.15 -17.58 -3.34
C ASN A 126 -17.22 -16.41 -3.75
N LEU A 127 -17.26 -15.27 -3.05
CA LEU A 127 -16.52 -14.07 -3.39
C LEU A 127 -15.01 -14.33 -3.56
N ILE A 128 -14.39 -15.04 -2.62
CA ILE A 128 -12.95 -15.33 -2.66
C ILE A 128 -12.57 -16.24 -3.83
N ALA A 129 -13.36 -17.29 -4.11
CA ALA A 129 -13.10 -18.17 -5.24
C ALA A 129 -13.24 -17.43 -6.58
N ASN A 130 -14.24 -16.55 -6.71
CA ASN A 130 -14.42 -15.71 -7.89
C ASN A 130 -13.25 -14.75 -8.06
N LEU A 131 -12.81 -14.10 -6.98
CA LEU A 131 -11.66 -13.19 -7.00
C LEU A 131 -10.36 -13.91 -7.39
N GLN A 132 -10.10 -15.10 -6.84
CA GLN A 132 -8.94 -15.91 -7.22
C GLN A 132 -8.97 -16.29 -8.71
N ASN A 133 -10.14 -16.65 -9.24
CA ASN A 133 -10.29 -16.95 -10.67
C ASN A 133 -10.04 -15.69 -11.53
N ASP A 134 -10.54 -14.54 -11.12
CA ASP A 134 -10.29 -13.27 -11.81
C ASP A 134 -8.81 -12.89 -11.78
N LEU A 135 -8.13 -13.06 -10.65
CA LEU A 135 -6.69 -12.82 -10.53
C LEU A 135 -5.87 -13.75 -11.44
N ARG A 136 -6.26 -15.03 -11.58
CA ARG A 136 -5.65 -15.95 -12.55
C ARG A 136 -5.94 -15.52 -13.99
N GLN A 137 -7.17 -15.07 -14.28
CA GLN A 137 -7.57 -14.64 -15.63
C GLN A 137 -6.79 -13.39 -16.10
N ILE A 138 -6.43 -12.48 -15.21
CA ILE A 138 -5.55 -11.34 -15.56
C ILE A 138 -4.08 -11.73 -15.75
N GLY A 139 -3.72 -13.01 -15.53
CA GLY A 139 -2.40 -13.58 -15.78
C GLY A 139 -1.51 -13.74 -14.55
N ILE A 140 -2.06 -13.69 -13.33
CA ILE A 140 -1.30 -14.02 -12.12
C ILE A 140 -1.41 -15.52 -11.88
N LEU A 141 -0.28 -16.25 -12.03
CA LEU A 141 -0.22 -17.69 -11.96
C LEU A 141 0.70 -18.19 -10.85
N GLY A 142 0.23 -19.18 -10.09
CA GLY A 142 1.01 -19.86 -9.06
C GLY A 142 1.26 -19.06 -7.78
N GLU A 143 0.62 -17.89 -7.65
CA GLU A 143 0.71 -16.98 -6.50
C GLU A 143 -0.68 -16.70 -5.91
N ASP A 144 -1.58 -17.67 -5.93
CA ASP A 144 -3.00 -17.47 -5.61
C ASP A 144 -3.23 -16.83 -4.24
N GLU A 145 -2.56 -17.33 -3.19
CA GLU A 145 -2.67 -16.80 -1.82
C GLU A 145 -2.00 -15.44 -1.69
N ASN A 146 -0.81 -15.27 -2.28
CA ASN A 146 -0.09 -13.98 -2.25
C ASN A 146 -0.84 -12.90 -3.03
N ALA A 147 -1.36 -13.23 -4.23
CA ALA A 147 -2.14 -12.31 -5.04
C ALA A 147 -3.45 -11.89 -4.34
N LEU A 148 -4.12 -12.83 -3.70
CA LEU A 148 -5.31 -12.56 -2.90
C LEU A 148 -4.99 -11.64 -1.71
N THR A 149 -3.94 -11.94 -0.97
CA THR A 149 -3.48 -11.11 0.17
C THR A 149 -3.14 -9.69 -0.26
N LEU A 150 -2.43 -9.54 -1.40
CA LEU A 150 -2.09 -8.23 -1.96
C LEU A 150 -3.34 -7.47 -2.44
N PHE A 151 -4.30 -8.15 -3.06
CA PHE A 151 -5.54 -7.53 -3.50
C PHE A 151 -6.39 -7.05 -2.33
N LEU A 152 -6.50 -7.85 -1.26
CA LEU A 152 -7.20 -7.46 -0.03
C LEU A 152 -6.50 -6.28 0.65
N ALA A 153 -5.16 -6.31 0.74
CA ALA A 153 -4.38 -5.19 1.25
C ALA A 153 -4.62 -3.92 0.42
N MET A 154 -4.61 -4.03 -0.91
CA MET A 154 -4.91 -2.94 -1.83
C MET A 154 -6.33 -2.40 -1.61
N ALA A 155 -7.33 -3.26 -1.41
CA ALA A 155 -8.71 -2.86 -1.14
C ALA A 155 -8.84 -2.04 0.16
N SER A 156 -7.96 -2.24 1.13
CA SER A 156 -7.98 -1.54 2.42
C SER A 156 -7.59 -0.06 2.35
N HIS A 157 -7.16 0.47 1.19
CA HIS A 157 -6.77 1.88 1.07
C HIS A 157 -7.88 2.87 1.46
N LYS A 158 -9.16 2.45 1.34
CA LYS A 158 -10.34 3.22 1.76
C LYS A 158 -10.72 3.02 3.24
N SER A 159 -10.07 2.11 3.95
CA SER A 159 -10.36 1.82 5.36
C SER A 159 -9.65 2.79 6.31
N ASP A 160 -10.04 2.78 7.58
CA ASP A 160 -9.41 3.61 8.61
C ASP A 160 -7.97 3.18 8.90
N HIS A 161 -7.65 1.91 8.71
CA HIS A 161 -6.33 1.32 8.94
C HIS A 161 -5.85 0.55 7.70
N PRO A 162 -5.35 1.25 6.66
CA PRO A 162 -4.85 0.60 5.46
C PRO A 162 -3.72 -0.38 5.78
N PHE A 163 -3.72 -1.51 5.08
CA PHE A 163 -2.78 -2.59 5.32
C PHE A 163 -1.63 -2.56 4.31
N SER A 164 -0.40 -2.61 4.79
CA SER A 164 0.80 -2.51 3.95
C SER A 164 1.54 -3.85 3.85
N VAL A 165 2.03 -4.16 2.65
CA VAL A 165 2.67 -5.43 2.32
C VAL A 165 4.00 -5.21 1.60
N LEU A 166 5.02 -5.96 2.00
CA LEU A 166 6.32 -6.04 1.35
C LEU A 166 6.52 -7.42 0.72
N CYS A 167 6.67 -7.47 -0.60
CA CYS A 167 6.98 -8.68 -1.34
C CYS A 167 8.49 -8.90 -1.39
N LEU A 168 8.94 -10.00 -0.83
CA LEU A 168 10.35 -10.37 -0.77
C LEU A 168 10.62 -11.48 -1.76
N ALA A 169 11.50 -11.22 -2.72
CA ALA A 169 11.88 -12.23 -3.68
C ALA A 169 13.16 -11.86 -4.43
N LYS A 170 13.81 -12.85 -5.03
CA LYS A 170 14.99 -12.66 -5.88
C LYS A 170 14.63 -11.93 -7.17
N SER A 171 15.63 -11.40 -7.85
CA SER A 171 15.44 -10.83 -9.19
C SER A 171 14.95 -11.91 -10.17
N GLY A 172 14.04 -11.54 -11.06
CA GLY A 172 13.50 -12.47 -12.07
C GLY A 172 12.30 -13.32 -11.64
N THR A 173 11.82 -13.20 -10.39
CA THR A 173 10.69 -13.99 -9.87
C THR A 173 9.31 -13.45 -10.24
N GLY A 174 9.21 -12.37 -11.03
CA GLY A 174 7.93 -11.80 -11.45
C GLY A 174 7.34 -10.73 -10.53
N LYS A 175 8.11 -10.17 -9.57
CA LYS A 175 7.66 -9.11 -8.64
C LYS A 175 6.98 -7.94 -9.35
N SER A 176 7.71 -7.31 -10.28
CA SER A 176 7.20 -6.15 -11.04
C SER A 176 5.94 -6.50 -11.85
N TYR A 177 5.90 -7.70 -12.43
CA TYR A 177 4.74 -8.19 -13.17
C TYR A 177 3.51 -8.30 -12.27
N LEU A 178 3.67 -8.85 -11.07
CA LEU A 178 2.60 -8.99 -10.08
C LEU A 178 2.03 -7.62 -9.68
N LEU A 179 2.90 -6.66 -9.31
CA LEU A 179 2.47 -5.30 -8.96
C LEU A 179 1.81 -4.57 -10.13
N GLN A 180 2.33 -4.70 -11.35
CA GLN A 180 1.73 -4.10 -12.54
C GLN A 180 0.34 -4.67 -12.84
N LYS A 181 0.15 -5.99 -12.70
CA LYS A 181 -1.17 -6.60 -12.90
C LYS A 181 -2.18 -6.14 -11.86
N LEU A 182 -1.78 -6.05 -10.59
CA LEU A 182 -2.61 -5.56 -9.50
C LEU A 182 -2.94 -4.07 -9.64
N SER A 183 -1.96 -3.22 -9.97
CA SER A 183 -2.20 -1.79 -10.20
C SER A 183 -3.16 -1.55 -11.37
N GLY A 184 -3.13 -2.44 -12.38
CA GLY A 184 -4.11 -2.46 -13.46
C GLY A 184 -5.56 -2.70 -13.02
N CYS A 185 -5.78 -3.20 -11.81
CA CYS A 185 -7.11 -3.39 -11.21
C CYS A 185 -7.59 -2.18 -10.39
N MET A 186 -6.84 -1.08 -10.36
CA MET A 186 -7.20 0.14 -9.63
C MET A 186 -7.55 1.30 -10.56
N PRO A 187 -8.46 2.20 -10.16
CA PRO A 187 -8.62 3.50 -10.80
C PRO A 187 -7.33 4.32 -10.73
N LYS A 188 -7.00 5.07 -11.79
CA LYS A 188 -5.72 5.80 -11.89
C LYS A 188 -5.51 6.85 -10.81
N ASN A 189 -6.58 7.45 -10.32
CA ASN A 189 -6.55 8.48 -9.28
C ASN A 189 -6.36 7.93 -7.85
N THR A 190 -6.49 6.60 -7.64
CA THR A 190 -6.44 5.96 -6.32
C THR A 190 -5.09 5.32 -5.99
N PHE A 191 -4.11 5.41 -6.87
CA PHE A 191 -2.76 4.89 -6.62
C PHE A 191 -1.68 5.74 -7.25
N SER A 192 -0.45 5.58 -6.75
CA SER A 192 0.78 6.04 -7.40
C SER A 192 1.74 4.87 -7.57
N PHE A 193 2.44 4.84 -8.71
CA PHE A 193 3.35 3.76 -9.06
C PHE A 193 4.76 4.32 -9.28
N HIS A 194 5.72 3.81 -8.53
CA HIS A 194 7.12 4.24 -8.57
C HIS A 194 8.03 3.03 -8.80
N THR A 195 9.00 3.18 -9.67
CA THR A 195 10.05 2.17 -9.82
C THR A 195 10.95 2.18 -8.59
N GLN A 196 11.39 3.36 -8.17
CA GLN A 196 12.18 3.61 -6.97
C GLN A 196 11.79 4.95 -6.35
N ILE A 197 12.01 5.09 -5.07
CA ILE A 197 11.85 6.34 -4.32
C ILE A 197 13.15 6.60 -3.56
N SER A 198 13.66 7.84 -3.61
CA SER A 198 14.83 8.21 -2.81
C SER A 198 14.47 8.35 -1.34
N GLU A 199 15.44 8.13 -0.43
CA GLU A 199 15.27 8.12 1.03
C GLU A 199 14.55 9.36 1.59
N ASN A 200 14.75 10.51 0.96
CA ASN A 200 14.15 11.77 1.41
C ASN A 200 12.85 12.13 0.68
N ALA A 201 12.48 11.43 -0.38
CA ALA A 201 11.33 11.81 -1.22
C ALA A 201 10.01 11.82 -0.45
N LEU A 202 9.84 10.89 0.50
CA LEU A 202 8.63 10.79 1.32
C LEU A 202 8.30 12.06 2.12
N TYR A 203 9.31 12.82 2.52
CA TYR A 203 9.13 14.07 3.28
C TYR A 203 8.64 15.24 2.42
N TYR A 204 8.64 15.08 1.10
CA TYR A 204 8.22 16.08 0.12
C TYR A 204 6.96 15.66 -0.63
N PHE A 205 6.35 14.54 -0.24
CA PHE A 205 5.05 14.14 -0.80
C PHE A 205 3.96 15.07 -0.27
N ASP A 206 3.03 15.39 -1.15
CA ASP A 206 1.77 16.01 -0.72
C ASP A 206 0.93 14.95 0.01
N SER A 207 0.25 15.34 1.09
CA SER A 207 -0.67 14.48 1.81
C SER A 207 -1.72 13.82 0.89
N GLN A 208 -2.19 14.54 -0.13
CA GLN A 208 -3.10 14.01 -1.17
C GLN A 208 -2.49 12.90 -2.04
N GLN A 209 -1.18 12.73 -2.05
CA GLN A 209 -0.51 11.66 -2.78
C GLN A 209 -0.48 10.34 -2.01
N ILE A 210 -0.73 10.39 -0.70
CA ILE A 210 -0.65 9.26 0.21
C ILE A 210 -2.02 8.91 0.77
N ASP A 211 -2.77 9.89 1.25
CA ASP A 211 -4.02 9.66 1.96
C ASP A 211 -5.08 9.07 1.03
N GLY A 212 -5.66 7.94 1.45
CA GLY A 212 -6.65 7.20 0.67
C GLY A 212 -6.12 6.61 -0.65
N LYS A 213 -4.79 6.49 -0.83
CA LYS A 213 -4.17 5.93 -2.04
C LYS A 213 -3.26 4.76 -1.75
N VAL A 214 -3.05 3.92 -2.77
CA VAL A 214 -2.07 2.85 -2.73
C VAL A 214 -0.76 3.31 -3.35
N LEU A 215 0.32 3.21 -2.58
CA LEU A 215 1.67 3.48 -3.04
C LEU A 215 2.33 2.17 -3.50
N PHE A 216 2.52 2.02 -4.82
CA PHE A 216 3.26 0.90 -5.39
C PHE A 216 4.72 1.27 -5.58
N ILE A 217 5.66 0.42 -5.10
CA ILE A 217 7.10 0.58 -5.31
C ILE A 217 7.68 -0.74 -5.81
N GLU A 218 8.24 -0.73 -7.05
CA GLU A 218 8.79 -1.95 -7.66
C GLU A 218 10.08 -2.43 -7.03
N ASP A 219 10.95 -1.50 -6.63
CA ASP A 219 12.26 -1.81 -6.04
C ASP A 219 12.49 -0.87 -4.85
N LEU A 220 12.09 -1.34 -3.68
CA LEU A 220 12.27 -0.61 -2.43
C LEU A 220 13.66 -0.93 -1.87
N GLU A 221 14.48 0.10 -1.71
CA GLU A 221 15.77 -0.03 -1.03
C GLU A 221 15.55 -0.42 0.44
N TRP A 222 16.22 -1.49 0.85
CA TRP A 222 16.09 -2.05 2.19
C TRP A 222 17.09 -1.37 3.16
N THR A 223 16.94 -0.06 3.35
CA THR A 223 17.75 0.72 4.29
C THR A 223 16.91 1.22 5.45
N ASN A 224 17.51 1.42 6.61
CA ASN A 224 16.81 2.00 7.75
C ASN A 224 16.27 3.40 7.43
N GLN A 225 17.00 4.15 6.61
CA GLN A 225 16.63 5.51 6.22
C GLN A 225 15.35 5.53 5.37
N MET A 226 15.10 4.47 4.59
CA MET A 226 13.88 4.32 3.80
C MET A 226 12.74 3.70 4.62
N LEU A 227 13.02 2.66 5.38
CA LEU A 227 12.00 1.85 6.05
C LEU A 227 11.41 2.54 7.30
N MET A 228 12.23 3.29 8.05
CA MET A 228 11.74 3.96 9.26
C MET A 228 10.71 5.06 8.99
N PRO A 229 10.88 5.95 7.98
CA PRO A 229 9.83 6.89 7.60
C PRO A 229 8.53 6.22 7.17
N LEU A 230 8.60 5.15 6.37
CA LEU A 230 7.42 4.36 5.97
C LEU A 230 6.72 3.74 7.17
N ALA A 231 7.48 3.14 8.10
CA ALA A 231 6.94 2.56 9.33
C ALA A 231 6.30 3.63 10.24
N THR A 232 6.90 4.81 10.34
CA THR A 232 6.36 5.93 11.11
C THR A 232 5.04 6.41 10.50
N LEU A 233 5.00 6.59 9.18
CA LEU A 233 3.79 7.00 8.49
C LEU A 233 2.67 5.94 8.63
N GLN A 234 3.00 4.64 8.54
CA GLN A 234 2.04 3.55 8.74
C GLN A 234 1.46 3.52 10.15
N THR A 235 2.27 3.82 11.18
CA THR A 235 1.86 3.68 12.58
C THR A 235 1.24 4.94 13.15
N GLN A 236 1.72 6.12 12.72
CA GLN A 236 1.32 7.41 13.27
C GLN A 236 0.46 8.24 12.31
N GLY A 237 0.39 7.86 11.03
CA GLY A 237 -0.30 8.65 10.00
C GLY A 237 0.35 10.03 9.75
N LYS A 238 1.54 10.27 10.31
CA LYS A 238 2.22 11.55 10.25
C LYS A 238 3.73 11.36 10.19
N LEU A 239 4.37 12.11 9.29
CA LEU A 239 5.82 12.15 9.14
C LEU A 239 6.30 13.59 9.21
N VAL A 240 7.20 13.89 10.14
CA VAL A 240 7.72 15.25 10.36
C VAL A 240 9.23 15.23 10.27
N LYS A 241 9.80 16.15 9.48
CA LYS A 241 11.24 16.36 9.36
C LYS A 241 11.59 17.84 9.45
N THR A 242 12.41 18.19 10.42
CA THR A 242 12.93 19.55 10.55
C THR A 242 14.35 19.61 10.02
N ARG A 243 14.63 20.55 9.14
CA ARG A 243 15.96 20.79 8.55
C ARG A 243 16.40 22.23 8.84
N ALA A 244 17.64 22.38 9.26
CA ALA A 244 18.26 23.69 9.31
C ALA A 244 18.71 24.11 7.90
N THR A 245 18.26 25.27 7.43
CA THR A 245 18.65 25.89 6.15
C THR A 245 19.30 27.23 6.41
N LYS A 246 20.34 27.57 5.63
CA LYS A 246 20.94 28.90 5.65
C LYS A 246 20.26 29.77 4.62
N ASP A 247 19.86 30.94 5.03
CA ASP A 247 19.38 31.97 4.13
C ASP A 247 20.54 32.63 3.33
N LYS A 248 20.22 33.47 2.32
CA LYS A 248 21.21 34.18 1.51
C LYS A 248 22.14 35.04 2.36
N ASP A 249 21.68 35.48 3.51
CA ASP A 249 22.43 36.32 4.48
C ASP A 249 23.22 35.48 5.50
N GLY A 250 23.25 34.15 5.35
CA GLY A 250 23.99 33.24 6.23
C GLY A 250 23.29 32.89 7.56
N MET A 251 22.10 33.43 7.80
CA MET A 251 21.30 33.13 8.99
C MET A 251 20.72 31.73 8.93
N LEU A 252 20.73 31.01 10.06
CA LEU A 252 20.15 29.66 10.18
C LEU A 252 18.65 29.76 10.50
N HIS A 253 17.85 29.17 9.63
CA HIS A 253 16.42 28.99 9.83
C HIS A 253 16.08 27.51 9.86
N SER A 254 15.10 27.14 10.68
CA SER A 254 14.56 25.77 10.69
C SER A 254 13.34 25.70 9.77
N THR A 255 13.38 24.81 8.79
CA THR A 255 12.22 24.50 7.94
C THR A 255 11.70 23.13 8.32
N THR A 256 10.41 23.04 8.62
CA THR A 256 9.75 21.78 8.97
C THR A 256 8.90 21.31 7.80
N PHE A 257 9.13 20.08 7.39
CA PHE A 257 8.34 19.36 6.40
C PHE A 257 7.41 18.41 7.15
N GLU A 258 6.14 18.44 6.80
CA GLU A 258 5.12 17.60 7.42
C GLU A 258 4.27 16.93 6.33
N VAL A 259 4.15 15.61 6.43
CA VAL A 259 3.32 14.80 5.55
C VAL A 259 2.36 14.01 6.42
N THR A 260 1.07 14.13 6.16
CA THR A 260 0.02 13.41 6.87
C THR A 260 -0.77 12.55 5.91
N GLY A 261 -1.24 11.40 6.36
CA GLY A 261 -2.07 10.49 5.56
C GLY A 261 -1.96 9.05 6.00
N LYS A 262 -2.96 8.26 5.64
CA LYS A 262 -3.04 6.83 5.90
C LYS A 262 -2.30 6.08 4.78
N LEU A 263 -1.17 5.45 5.10
CA LEU A 263 -0.34 4.75 4.11
C LEU A 263 -0.87 3.36 3.80
N CYS A 264 -1.19 3.09 2.54
CA CYS A 264 -1.32 1.75 1.99
C CYS A 264 -0.14 1.48 1.05
N LEU A 265 0.83 0.68 1.49
CA LEU A 265 2.06 0.39 0.75
C LEU A 265 2.05 -1.02 0.19
N LEU A 266 2.29 -1.16 -1.11
CA LEU A 266 2.58 -2.42 -1.77
C LEU A 266 3.93 -2.31 -2.47
N ALA A 267 4.96 -2.86 -1.85
CA ALA A 267 6.32 -2.72 -2.36
C ALA A 267 7.01 -4.07 -2.54
N CYS A 268 7.99 -4.10 -3.44
CA CYS A 268 8.88 -5.23 -3.61
C CYS A 268 10.28 -4.88 -3.14
N ALA A 269 10.95 -5.81 -2.49
CA ALA A 269 12.33 -5.65 -2.06
C ALA A 269 13.15 -6.93 -2.34
N TYR A 270 14.46 -6.74 -2.47
CA TYR A 270 15.39 -7.82 -2.84
C TYR A 270 16.00 -8.56 -1.66
N SER A 271 15.80 -8.18 -0.41
CA SER A 271 16.63 -8.72 0.68
C SER A 271 15.89 -9.69 1.60
N GLU A 272 16.46 -10.89 1.78
CA GLU A 272 16.06 -11.84 2.82
C GLU A 272 16.67 -11.50 4.20
N LYS A 273 17.75 -10.69 4.26
CA LYS A 273 18.61 -10.60 5.46
C LYS A 273 18.20 -9.60 6.52
N HIS A 274 17.29 -8.66 6.24
CA HIS A 274 17.02 -7.54 7.14
C HIS A 274 15.56 -7.42 7.59
N CYS A 275 14.63 -8.20 7.02
CA CYS A 275 13.22 -8.18 7.41
C CYS A 275 13.00 -8.50 8.88
N GLU A 276 13.81 -9.39 9.43
CA GLU A 276 13.66 -9.94 10.78
C GLU A 276 14.21 -9.02 11.85
N GLN A 277 15.24 -8.22 11.53
CA GLN A 277 15.86 -7.27 12.45
C GLN A 277 15.05 -5.99 12.64
N LEU A 278 14.28 -5.61 11.62
CA LEU A 278 13.43 -4.43 11.68
C LEU A 278 12.01 -4.88 11.99
N SER A 279 11.61 -4.67 13.20
CA SER A 279 10.25 -4.87 13.70
C SER A 279 9.25 -3.93 12.98
N LEU A 280 9.10 -4.13 11.65
CA LEU A 280 8.26 -3.31 10.79
C LEU A 280 6.77 -3.64 10.93
N PRO A 281 5.87 -2.65 10.81
CA PRO A 281 4.42 -2.86 10.87
C PRO A 281 3.84 -3.40 9.55
N PHE A 282 4.69 -3.97 8.68
CA PHE A 282 4.31 -4.47 7.35
C PHE A 282 4.25 -5.99 7.34
N LEU A 283 3.33 -6.54 6.56
CA LEU A 283 3.34 -7.96 6.23
C LEU A 283 4.45 -8.25 5.21
N CYS A 284 5.31 -9.21 5.50
CA CYS A 284 6.32 -9.67 4.55
C CYS A 284 5.82 -10.94 3.84
N LEU A 285 5.59 -10.85 2.53
CA LEU A 285 5.22 -11.98 1.67
C LEU A 285 6.44 -12.47 0.88
N HIS A 286 6.61 -13.76 0.82
CA HIS A 286 7.63 -14.38 -0.03
C HIS A 286 6.96 -14.96 -1.27
N LEU A 287 7.42 -14.54 -2.45
CA LEU A 287 6.92 -15.11 -3.70
C LEU A 287 7.47 -16.52 -3.90
N ASN A 288 6.64 -17.37 -4.46
CA ASN A 288 7.01 -18.73 -4.77
C ASN A 288 8.06 -18.77 -5.88
N HIS A 289 8.96 -19.74 -5.80
CA HIS A 289 9.97 -19.99 -6.83
C HIS A 289 10.16 -21.50 -6.95
N THR A 290 9.18 -22.15 -7.55
CA THR A 290 9.22 -23.58 -7.83
C THR A 290 9.40 -23.83 -9.33
N GLN A 291 10.09 -24.89 -9.69
CA GLN A 291 10.32 -25.26 -11.09
C GLN A 291 8.99 -25.49 -11.84
N THR A 292 7.98 -26.03 -11.18
CA THR A 292 6.62 -26.19 -11.75
C THR A 292 5.95 -24.86 -12.06
N GLN A 293 6.13 -23.86 -11.22
CA GLN A 293 5.59 -22.53 -11.46
C GLN A 293 6.30 -21.86 -12.65
N ASP A 294 7.62 -21.98 -12.74
CA ASP A 294 8.37 -21.44 -13.87
C ASP A 294 7.90 -22.04 -15.20
N ILE A 295 7.63 -23.34 -15.24
CA ILE A 295 7.08 -24.02 -16.42
C ILE A 295 5.71 -23.44 -16.80
N ASN A 296 4.80 -23.31 -15.85
CA ASN A 296 3.46 -22.76 -16.09
C ASN A 296 3.50 -21.30 -16.58
N ILE A 297 4.39 -20.48 -16.00
CA ILE A 297 4.58 -19.09 -16.43
C ILE A 297 5.14 -19.04 -17.86
N MET A 298 6.14 -19.86 -18.19
CA MET A 298 6.70 -19.92 -19.54
C MET A 298 5.66 -20.37 -20.58
N GLU A 299 4.81 -21.33 -20.24
CA GLU A 299 3.71 -21.76 -21.12
C GLU A 299 2.70 -20.62 -21.34
N TYR A 300 2.35 -19.91 -20.28
CA TYR A 300 1.47 -18.75 -20.37
C TYR A 300 2.05 -17.66 -21.27
N GLN A 301 3.34 -17.36 -21.13
CA GLN A 301 4.05 -16.39 -21.98
C GLN A 301 4.01 -16.80 -23.47
N LYS A 302 4.20 -18.11 -23.76
CA LYS A 302 4.07 -18.65 -25.12
C LYS A 302 2.66 -18.47 -25.66
N LYS A 303 1.62 -18.76 -24.87
CA LYS A 303 0.21 -18.57 -25.25
C LYS A 303 -0.12 -17.09 -25.50
N CYS A 304 0.41 -16.17 -24.68
CA CYS A 304 0.27 -14.73 -24.92
C CYS A 304 0.90 -14.30 -26.26
N LYS A 305 2.11 -14.78 -26.57
CA LYS A 305 2.81 -14.47 -27.84
C LYS A 305 2.11 -15.09 -29.04
N ALA A 306 1.49 -16.25 -28.88
CA ALA A 306 0.70 -16.91 -29.92
C ALA A 306 -0.69 -16.27 -30.14
N GLY A 307 -1.07 -15.23 -29.39
CA GLY A 307 -2.39 -14.60 -29.49
C GLY A 307 -3.54 -15.48 -28.97
N LEU A 308 -3.24 -16.55 -28.25
CA LEU A 308 -4.24 -17.48 -27.71
C LEU A 308 -4.93 -16.94 -26.44
N ILE A 309 -4.43 -15.85 -25.88
CA ILE A 309 -4.98 -15.19 -24.69
C ILE A 309 -5.56 -13.85 -25.12
N SER A 310 -6.83 -13.68 -24.88
CA SER A 310 -7.59 -12.47 -25.26
C SER A 310 -7.21 -11.30 -24.33
N GLN A 311 -6.58 -10.26 -24.89
CA GLN A 311 -6.28 -9.03 -24.15
C GLN A 311 -7.55 -8.27 -23.78
N SER A 312 -8.63 -8.40 -24.56
CA SER A 312 -9.92 -7.79 -24.26
C SER A 312 -10.57 -8.41 -23.00
N GLU A 313 -10.46 -9.72 -22.82
CA GLU A 313 -10.96 -10.40 -21.61
C GLU A 313 -10.16 -10.00 -20.36
N ILE A 314 -8.84 -9.88 -20.48
CA ILE A 314 -7.99 -9.36 -19.40
C ILE A 314 -8.42 -7.95 -19.01
N ALA A 315 -8.60 -7.06 -20.00
CA ALA A 315 -9.02 -5.68 -19.78
C ALA A 315 -10.43 -5.60 -19.15
N ALA A 316 -11.37 -6.44 -19.61
CA ALA A 316 -12.72 -6.53 -19.04
C ALA A 316 -12.69 -6.99 -17.58
N THR A 317 -11.87 -8.00 -17.26
CA THR A 317 -11.70 -8.47 -15.89
C THR A 317 -11.05 -7.42 -14.98
N GLN A 318 -10.01 -6.72 -15.47
CA GLN A 318 -9.42 -5.60 -14.73
C GLN A 318 -10.42 -4.47 -14.50
N ARG A 319 -11.27 -4.15 -15.50
CA ARG A 319 -12.33 -3.14 -15.33
C ARG A 319 -13.35 -3.58 -14.28
N ARG A 320 -13.78 -4.83 -14.30
CA ARG A 320 -14.67 -5.40 -13.28
C ARG A 320 -14.07 -5.25 -11.88
N LEU A 321 -12.80 -5.61 -11.68
CA LEU A 321 -12.11 -5.49 -10.40
C LEU A 321 -11.93 -4.02 -9.96
N LYS A 322 -11.74 -3.08 -10.91
CA LYS A 322 -11.76 -1.63 -10.60
C LYS A 322 -13.13 -1.20 -10.06
N CYS A 323 -14.21 -1.63 -10.69
CA CYS A 323 -15.57 -1.33 -10.24
C CYS A 323 -15.83 -1.92 -8.83
N VAL A 324 -15.33 -3.13 -8.56
CA VAL A 324 -15.41 -3.77 -7.24
C VAL A 324 -14.71 -2.91 -6.18
N LEU A 325 -13.46 -2.49 -6.41
CA LEU A 325 -12.71 -1.65 -5.48
C LEU A 325 -13.36 -0.27 -5.30
N GLU A 326 -13.89 0.33 -6.39
CA GLU A 326 -14.54 1.63 -6.32
C GLU A 326 -15.86 1.58 -5.54
N SER A 327 -16.57 0.45 -5.58
CA SER A 327 -17.82 0.24 -4.84
C SER A 327 -17.63 0.06 -3.34
N LEU A 328 -16.40 -0.15 -2.84
CA LEU A 328 -16.12 -0.22 -1.41
C LEU A 328 -16.27 1.17 -0.77
N GLN A 329 -17.01 1.21 0.35
CA GLN A 329 -17.25 2.42 1.14
C GLN A 329 -16.37 2.40 2.39
N ASN A 330 -15.91 3.55 2.84
CA ASN A 330 -15.23 3.63 4.13
C ASN A 330 -16.21 3.25 5.25
N ARG A 331 -15.86 2.21 5.98
CA ARG A 331 -16.64 1.71 7.13
C ARG A 331 -15.67 1.20 8.18
N SER A 332 -15.90 1.63 9.41
CA SER A 332 -15.17 1.13 10.57
C SER A 332 -15.53 -0.33 10.86
N VAL A 333 -14.58 -1.08 11.39
CA VAL A 333 -14.73 -2.51 11.71
C VAL A 333 -14.60 -2.70 13.22
N ILE A 334 -15.44 -3.56 13.79
CA ILE A 334 -15.31 -4.04 15.16
C ILE A 334 -15.17 -5.56 15.17
N ASN A 335 -14.21 -6.05 15.96
CA ASN A 335 -14.00 -7.49 16.15
C ASN A 335 -14.33 -7.90 17.60
N PRO A 336 -15.56 -8.31 17.90
CA PRO A 336 -15.95 -8.73 19.25
C PRO A 336 -15.24 -9.99 19.73
N ARG A 337 -14.61 -10.73 18.79
CA ARG A 337 -13.89 -12.00 19.06
C ARG A 337 -12.39 -11.80 19.24
N ALA A 338 -11.87 -10.59 19.07
CA ALA A 338 -10.45 -10.29 19.26
C ALA A 338 -9.87 -10.80 20.60
N PRO A 339 -10.59 -10.70 21.75
CA PRO A 339 -10.10 -11.24 23.02
C PRO A 339 -9.93 -12.78 23.06
N LEU A 340 -10.53 -13.50 22.10
CA LEU A 340 -10.45 -14.97 22.02
C LEU A 340 -9.30 -15.45 21.13
N ILE A 341 -8.61 -14.52 20.47
CA ILE A 341 -7.50 -14.86 19.57
C ILE A 341 -6.21 -14.91 20.39
N HIS A 342 -5.62 -16.09 20.48
CA HIS A 342 -4.35 -16.32 21.16
C HIS A 342 -3.27 -16.68 20.14
N LEU A 343 -2.09 -16.15 20.34
CA LEU A 343 -0.92 -16.54 19.55
C LEU A 343 -0.14 -17.62 20.32
N PRO A 344 0.42 -18.61 19.63
CA PRO A 344 1.36 -19.56 20.23
C PRO A 344 2.57 -18.85 20.87
N ASP A 345 3.08 -19.41 21.97
CA ASP A 345 4.21 -18.83 22.73
C ASP A 345 5.52 -18.78 21.92
N GLU A 346 5.64 -19.64 20.91
CA GLU A 346 6.81 -19.75 20.03
C GLU A 346 6.91 -18.61 19.00
N ILE A 347 5.89 -17.78 18.86
CA ILE A 347 5.89 -16.70 17.86
C ILE A 347 6.79 -15.55 18.31
N PRO A 348 7.82 -15.20 17.52
CA PRO A 348 8.64 -14.04 17.82
C PRO A 348 7.83 -12.75 17.66
N TYR A 349 8.12 -11.75 18.48
CA TYR A 349 7.44 -10.45 18.50
C TYR A 349 5.90 -10.53 18.63
N PRO A 350 5.34 -11.25 19.63
CA PRO A 350 3.92 -11.60 19.70
C PRO A 350 3.00 -10.38 19.62
N ARG A 351 3.36 -9.25 20.23
CA ARG A 351 2.54 -8.02 20.20
C ARG A 351 2.33 -7.48 18.78
N LYS A 352 3.37 -7.52 17.95
CA LYS A 352 3.30 -7.02 16.58
C LYS A 352 2.60 -8.00 15.64
N THR A 353 2.90 -9.28 15.83
CA THR A 353 2.25 -10.35 15.06
C THR A 353 0.76 -10.36 15.33
N LEU A 354 0.34 -10.18 16.60
CA LEU A 354 -1.06 -10.07 16.95
C LEU A 354 -1.71 -8.85 16.30
N LEU A 355 -1.09 -7.66 16.40
CA LEU A 355 -1.62 -6.45 15.79
C LEU A 355 -1.76 -6.60 14.26
N LEU A 356 -0.76 -7.17 13.62
CA LEU A 356 -0.78 -7.41 12.17
C LEU A 356 -1.89 -8.38 11.77
N LEU A 357 -2.09 -9.44 12.55
CA LEU A 357 -3.18 -10.39 12.34
C LEU A 357 -4.54 -9.74 12.53
N LEU A 358 -4.75 -9.00 13.62
CA LEU A 358 -6.02 -8.29 13.89
C LEU A 358 -6.33 -7.29 12.78
N ASN A 359 -5.35 -6.48 12.38
CA ASN A 359 -5.53 -5.54 11.26
C ASN A 359 -5.89 -6.25 9.95
N PHE A 360 -5.32 -7.43 9.68
CA PHE A 360 -5.66 -8.16 8.46
C PHE A 360 -7.05 -8.80 8.52
N ILE A 361 -7.50 -9.23 9.69
CA ILE A 361 -8.90 -9.66 9.92
C ILE A 361 -9.85 -8.49 9.60
N ASP A 362 -9.54 -7.29 10.09
CA ASP A 362 -10.34 -6.10 9.81
C ASP A 362 -10.39 -5.77 8.32
N VAL A 363 -9.29 -5.94 7.59
CA VAL A 363 -9.25 -5.79 6.12
C VAL A 363 -10.18 -6.79 5.42
N ILE A 364 -10.19 -8.05 5.85
CA ILE A 364 -11.08 -9.06 5.30
C ILE A 364 -12.54 -8.70 5.59
N THR A 365 -12.88 -8.37 6.83
CA THR A 365 -14.23 -7.93 7.22
C THR A 365 -14.67 -6.72 6.39
N PHE A 366 -13.78 -5.74 6.21
CA PHE A 366 -14.01 -4.56 5.37
C PHE A 366 -14.31 -4.95 3.91
N PHE A 367 -13.55 -5.88 3.33
CA PHE A 367 -13.79 -6.35 1.96
C PHE A 367 -15.14 -7.05 1.82
N PHE A 368 -15.56 -7.78 2.85
CA PHE A 368 -16.85 -8.46 2.91
C PHE A 368 -18.01 -7.55 3.35
N GLN A 369 -17.88 -6.23 3.33
CA GLN A 369 -18.85 -5.27 3.89
C GLN A 369 -20.30 -5.44 3.42
N TYR A 370 -20.53 -6.04 2.24
CA TYR A 370 -21.87 -6.32 1.71
C TYR A 370 -22.48 -7.64 2.20
N GLN A 371 -21.72 -8.41 2.99
CA GLN A 371 -22.12 -9.72 3.53
C GLN A 371 -22.00 -9.78 5.06
N ARG A 372 -21.63 -8.69 5.71
CA ARG A 372 -21.42 -8.65 7.17
C ARG A 372 -22.51 -7.86 7.85
N ASP A 373 -22.83 -8.31 9.07
CA ASP A 373 -23.74 -7.63 9.94
C ASP A 373 -23.14 -6.30 10.37
N THR A 374 -24.02 -5.32 10.62
CA THR A 374 -23.64 -4.00 11.10
C THR A 374 -24.12 -3.78 12.51
N THR A 375 -23.34 -3.07 13.31
CA THR A 375 -23.70 -2.62 14.66
C THR A 375 -23.48 -1.11 14.76
N LEU A 376 -24.15 -0.47 15.71
CA LEU A 376 -23.93 0.95 15.99
C LEU A 376 -22.92 1.08 17.12
N ASP A 377 -21.95 1.96 16.95
CA ASP A 377 -21.08 2.36 18.05
C ASP A 377 -21.91 3.09 19.11
N PRO A 378 -21.92 2.62 20.36
CA PRO A 378 -22.70 3.24 21.42
C PRO A 378 -22.27 4.66 21.75
N ASN A 379 -21.04 5.07 21.40
CA ASN A 379 -20.49 6.38 21.72
C ASN A 379 -20.67 7.40 20.59
N THR A 380 -20.41 6.97 19.34
CA THR A 380 -20.44 7.87 18.16
C THR A 380 -21.73 7.74 17.35
N GLY A 381 -22.47 6.65 17.48
CA GLY A 381 -23.63 6.33 16.65
C GLY A 381 -23.26 5.92 15.21
N GLU A 382 -21.98 5.74 14.91
CA GLU A 382 -21.52 5.29 13.59
C GLU A 382 -21.86 3.83 13.34
N VAL A 383 -22.13 3.51 12.07
CA VAL A 383 -22.41 2.14 11.65
C VAL A 383 -21.07 1.42 11.42
N MET A 384 -20.80 0.39 12.23
CA MET A 384 -19.59 -0.43 12.16
C MET A 384 -19.91 -1.83 11.62
N LEU A 385 -18.98 -2.40 10.86
CA LEU A 385 -19.04 -3.78 10.39
C LEU A 385 -18.60 -4.73 11.50
N GLN A 386 -19.31 -5.83 11.69
CA GLN A 386 -18.96 -6.83 12.69
C GLN A 386 -18.20 -8.00 12.04
N THR A 387 -17.01 -8.32 12.57
CA THR A 387 -16.19 -9.45 12.10
C THR A 387 -16.92 -10.78 12.27
N HIS A 388 -16.95 -11.59 11.19
CA HIS A 388 -17.46 -12.94 11.18
C HIS A 388 -16.35 -13.97 11.46
N PRO A 389 -16.64 -15.17 12.03
CA PRO A 389 -15.64 -16.23 12.23
C PRO A 389 -14.89 -16.63 10.95
N ASP A 390 -15.59 -16.67 9.81
CA ASP A 390 -14.98 -17.00 8.51
C ASP A 390 -13.89 -15.98 8.10
N ASP A 391 -14.00 -14.72 8.53
CA ASP A 391 -12.97 -13.69 8.27
C ASP A 391 -11.68 -14.01 9.02
N ILE A 392 -11.83 -14.50 10.25
CA ILE A 392 -10.72 -14.91 11.10
C ILE A 392 -10.05 -16.14 10.48
N GLU A 393 -10.84 -17.15 10.05
CA GLU A 393 -10.33 -18.36 9.42
C GLU A 393 -9.59 -18.04 8.12
N LEU A 394 -10.15 -17.19 7.27
CA LEU A 394 -9.52 -16.75 6.03
C LEU A 394 -8.21 -15.99 6.31
N ALA A 395 -8.19 -15.10 7.30
CA ALA A 395 -6.98 -14.37 7.70
C ALA A 395 -5.85 -15.33 8.09
N PHE A 396 -6.18 -16.32 8.90
CA PHE A 396 -5.21 -17.35 9.29
C PHE A 396 -4.72 -18.15 8.10
N SER A 397 -5.61 -18.61 7.24
CA SER A 397 -5.23 -19.40 6.07
C SER A 397 -4.23 -18.65 5.17
N LEU A 398 -4.46 -17.35 4.94
CA LEU A 398 -3.62 -16.51 4.09
C LEU A 398 -2.30 -16.10 4.76
N LEU A 399 -2.33 -15.82 6.06
CA LEU A 399 -1.13 -15.36 6.78
C LEU A 399 -0.27 -16.50 7.32
N LYS A 400 -0.77 -17.73 7.36
CA LYS A 400 -0.07 -18.92 7.86
C LYS A 400 1.38 -19.00 7.41
N GLY A 401 1.62 -18.95 6.10
CA GLY A 401 2.97 -19.03 5.53
C GLY A 401 3.88 -17.88 5.96
N SER A 402 3.34 -16.66 6.11
CA SER A 402 4.10 -15.46 6.48
C SER A 402 4.33 -15.35 7.98
N LEU A 403 3.36 -15.72 8.81
CA LEU A 403 3.48 -15.72 10.26
C LEU A 403 4.45 -16.80 10.74
N LEU A 404 4.39 -18.00 10.18
CA LEU A 404 5.31 -19.09 10.52
C LEU A 404 6.73 -18.84 10.04
N ARG A 405 6.92 -18.16 8.88
CA ARG A 405 8.27 -17.76 8.42
C ARG A 405 8.91 -16.69 9.29
N ARG A 406 8.12 -15.86 9.97
CA ARG A 406 8.65 -14.93 10.99
C ARG A 406 9.18 -15.67 12.23
N ALA A 407 8.77 -16.91 12.47
CA ALA A 407 9.32 -17.77 13.50
C ALA A 407 10.71 -18.32 13.13
N ASP A 408 11.11 -18.20 11.86
CA ASP A 408 12.33 -18.80 11.36
C ASP A 408 13.40 -17.72 11.13
N GLU A 409 14.19 -17.52 12.17
CA GLU A 409 15.23 -16.51 12.25
C GLU A 409 16.49 -16.86 11.44
N LEU A 410 16.57 -18.08 10.91
CA LEU A 410 17.73 -18.55 10.17
C LEU A 410 17.67 -18.18 8.67
N SER A 411 18.78 -17.71 8.13
CA SER A 411 18.90 -17.57 6.67
C SER A 411 18.69 -18.92 5.97
N ALA A 412 18.14 -18.91 4.75
CA ALA A 412 17.86 -20.15 3.98
C ALA A 412 19.08 -21.08 3.89
N THR A 413 20.28 -20.50 3.74
CA THR A 413 21.55 -21.26 3.69
C THR A 413 21.93 -21.84 5.04
N THR A 414 21.69 -21.12 6.13
CA THR A 414 21.97 -21.59 7.50
C THR A 414 20.96 -22.66 7.90
N ARG A 415 19.73 -22.58 7.43
CA ARG A 415 18.71 -23.61 7.65
C ARG A 415 19.05 -24.92 6.99
N VAL A 416 19.43 -24.89 5.71
CA VAL A 416 19.91 -26.08 4.99
C VAL A 416 21.12 -26.70 5.71
N PHE A 417 22.01 -25.83 6.21
CA PHE A 417 23.14 -26.26 7.01
C PHE A 417 22.69 -26.86 8.35
N TYR A 418 21.71 -26.28 9.03
CA TYR A 418 21.19 -26.77 10.30
C TYR A 418 20.48 -28.11 10.17
N SER A 419 19.64 -28.30 9.14
CA SER A 419 19.00 -29.58 8.84
C SER A 419 20.04 -30.68 8.60
N TRP A 420 21.09 -30.36 7.81
CA TRP A 420 22.20 -31.28 7.63
C TRP A 420 22.95 -31.55 8.95
N LEU A 421 23.16 -30.54 9.80
CA LEU A 421 23.82 -30.69 11.09
C LEU A 421 23.05 -31.60 12.02
N GLN A 422 21.73 -31.48 12.07
CA GLN A 422 20.86 -32.37 12.86
C GLN A 422 20.97 -33.82 12.39
N GLN A 423 20.94 -34.06 11.09
CA GLN A 423 21.09 -35.39 10.53
C GLN A 423 22.49 -35.97 10.83
N TYR A 424 23.52 -35.19 10.62
CA TYR A 424 24.90 -35.58 10.93
C TYR A 424 25.10 -35.99 12.40
N LEU A 425 24.52 -35.22 13.33
CA LEU A 425 24.63 -35.52 14.77
C LEU A 425 23.81 -36.75 15.17
N LYS A 426 22.65 -36.98 14.53
CA LYS A 426 21.87 -38.21 14.72
C LYS A 426 22.67 -39.44 14.26
N GLU A 427 23.30 -39.39 13.10
CA GLU A 427 24.12 -40.46 12.55
C GLU A 427 25.37 -40.72 13.43
N ALA A 428 26.01 -39.63 13.88
CA ALA A 428 27.18 -39.70 14.77
C ALA A 428 26.86 -40.07 16.22
N LYS A 429 25.57 -40.18 16.58
CA LYS A 429 25.08 -40.44 17.95
C LYS A 429 25.71 -39.54 19.01
N THR A 430 26.00 -38.27 18.68
CA THR A 430 26.60 -37.28 19.58
C THR A 430 25.79 -36.01 19.57
N ASN A 431 25.71 -35.34 20.76
CA ASN A 431 25.06 -34.03 20.88
C ASN A 431 26.06 -32.85 20.90
N GLN A 432 27.36 -33.15 20.87
CA GLN A 432 28.40 -32.13 20.90
C GLN A 432 29.27 -32.21 19.64
N PHE A 433 29.70 -31.07 19.14
CA PHE A 433 30.53 -30.98 17.95
C PHE A 433 31.45 -29.76 18.02
N THR A 434 32.49 -29.78 17.18
CA THR A 434 33.40 -28.65 16.99
C THR A 434 33.37 -28.19 15.56
N ALA A 435 33.76 -26.94 15.30
CA ALA A 435 33.86 -26.38 13.95
C ALA A 435 34.82 -27.22 13.05
N LEU A 436 35.86 -27.82 13.68
CA LEU A 436 36.80 -28.67 12.97
C LEU A 436 36.17 -29.95 12.45
N ASN A 437 35.33 -30.62 13.26
CA ASN A 437 34.62 -31.83 12.89
C ASN A 437 33.68 -31.57 11.70
N LEU A 438 32.93 -30.47 11.75
CA LEU A 438 32.01 -30.09 10.68
C LEU A 438 32.72 -29.75 9.36
N ARG A 439 33.88 -29.09 9.43
CA ARG A 439 34.71 -28.83 8.26
C ARG A 439 35.17 -30.11 7.57
N LYS A 440 35.58 -31.12 8.36
CA LYS A 440 36.01 -32.41 7.83
C LYS A 440 34.83 -33.16 7.18
N ALA A 441 33.65 -33.09 7.80
CA ALA A 441 32.47 -33.81 7.33
C ALA A 441 31.87 -33.21 6.05
N LYS A 442 31.78 -31.90 5.91
CA LYS A 442 31.08 -31.22 4.78
C LYS A 442 31.98 -30.36 3.89
N ARG A 443 33.29 -30.30 4.09
CA ARG A 443 34.24 -29.48 3.29
C ARG A 443 33.82 -28.02 3.09
N ILE A 444 33.33 -27.35 4.13
CA ILE A 444 32.87 -25.96 4.08
C ILE A 444 34.06 -25.02 4.34
N HIS A 445 34.06 -23.86 3.62
CA HIS A 445 35.06 -22.82 3.86
C HIS A 445 34.94 -22.25 5.29
N PRO A 446 36.04 -21.98 6.01
CA PRO A 446 36.01 -21.55 7.41
C PRO A 446 35.16 -20.31 7.68
N ARG A 447 35.22 -19.29 6.82
CA ARG A 447 34.40 -18.07 6.96
C ARG A 447 32.92 -18.36 6.88
N THR A 448 32.49 -19.22 5.95
CA THR A 448 31.10 -19.62 5.76
C THR A 448 30.59 -20.41 6.96
N LEU A 449 31.38 -21.37 7.45
CA LEU A 449 31.02 -22.15 8.63
C LEU A 449 30.89 -21.27 9.88
N ASN A 450 31.85 -20.36 10.12
CA ASN A 450 31.79 -19.43 11.23
C ASN A 450 30.54 -18.55 11.17
N ARG A 451 30.14 -18.08 9.99
CA ARG A 451 28.90 -17.32 9.81
C ARG A 451 27.68 -18.16 10.22
N TYR A 452 27.59 -19.41 9.77
CA TYR A 452 26.50 -20.30 10.14
C TYR A 452 26.47 -20.57 11.66
N LEU A 453 27.61 -20.85 12.27
CA LEU A 453 27.69 -21.09 13.71
C LEU A 453 27.34 -19.82 14.53
N GLN A 454 27.77 -18.65 14.08
CA GLN A 454 27.39 -17.38 14.72
C GLN A 454 25.90 -17.13 14.64
N GLU A 455 25.28 -17.34 13.47
CA GLU A 455 23.85 -17.19 13.26
C GLU A 455 23.06 -18.19 14.13
N LEU A 456 23.46 -19.46 14.15
CA LEU A 456 22.84 -20.47 15.01
C LEU A 456 23.00 -20.20 16.51
N CYS A 457 24.14 -19.62 16.94
CA CYS A 457 24.33 -19.19 18.33
C CYS A 457 23.49 -17.97 18.69
N LEU A 458 23.40 -16.99 17.78
CA LEU A 458 22.64 -15.75 17.97
C LEU A 458 21.17 -16.06 18.24
N PHE A 459 20.62 -17.00 17.49
CA PHE A 459 19.22 -17.42 17.60
C PHE A 459 19.00 -18.64 18.51
N HIS A 460 20.00 -18.98 19.33
CA HIS A 460 19.92 -20.03 20.34
C HIS A 460 19.63 -21.46 19.82
N TYR A 461 19.80 -21.76 18.53
CA TYR A 461 19.71 -23.12 17.98
C TYR A 461 20.83 -24.02 18.44
N ILE A 462 22.00 -23.43 18.71
CA ILE A 462 23.14 -24.07 19.33
C ILE A 462 23.69 -23.20 20.47
N GLN A 463 24.30 -23.82 21.45
CA GLN A 463 24.98 -23.14 22.54
C GLN A 463 26.42 -23.63 22.68
N ILE A 464 27.27 -22.76 23.21
CA ILE A 464 28.65 -23.12 23.52
C ILE A 464 28.62 -23.98 24.81
N ALA A 465 28.99 -25.24 24.67
CA ALA A 465 29.02 -26.20 25.77
C ALA A 465 30.38 -26.22 26.49
N GLY A 466 31.43 -25.57 25.93
CA GLY A 466 32.76 -25.50 26.51
C GLY A 466 33.84 -25.21 25.45
N GLY A 467 35.09 -25.24 25.86
CA GLY A 467 36.25 -24.98 24.99
C GLY A 467 36.69 -23.51 25.04
N ASN A 468 37.85 -23.24 24.47
CA ASN A 468 38.43 -21.90 24.41
C ASN A 468 38.78 -21.55 22.98
N LYS A 469 38.39 -20.35 22.54
CA LYS A 469 38.62 -19.85 21.17
C LYS A 469 40.08 -19.94 20.71
N TYR A 470 41.01 -19.77 21.64
CA TYR A 470 42.44 -19.65 21.33
C TYR A 470 43.27 -20.96 21.49
N ARG A 471 42.68 -22.02 22.10
CA ARG A 471 43.38 -23.31 22.29
C ARG A 471 42.72 -24.44 21.50
N GLU A 472 41.53 -24.88 21.91
CA GLU A 472 40.90 -26.09 21.40
C GLU A 472 39.71 -25.76 20.45
N GLY A 473 39.32 -24.49 20.35
CA GLY A 473 38.08 -24.05 19.71
C GLY A 473 36.86 -24.32 20.60
N TYR A 474 35.72 -23.71 20.22
CA TYR A 474 34.47 -23.93 20.97
C TYR A 474 33.87 -25.30 20.68
N ARG A 475 33.35 -25.92 21.70
CA ARG A 475 32.44 -27.08 21.61
C ARG A 475 31.02 -26.56 21.66
N TYR A 476 30.22 -26.94 20.71
CA TYR A 476 28.83 -26.55 20.56
C TYR A 476 27.92 -27.72 20.88
N ARG A 477 26.70 -27.41 21.33
CA ARG A 477 25.63 -28.38 21.57
C ARG A 477 24.33 -27.85 20.98
N LEU A 478 23.49 -28.73 20.40
CA LEU A 478 22.13 -28.39 20.03
C LEU A 478 21.32 -28.07 21.30
N THR A 479 20.51 -27.02 21.25
CA THR A 479 19.68 -26.58 22.38
C THR A 479 18.33 -27.31 22.44
N GLY A 480 17.99 -28.11 21.43
CA GLY A 480 16.68 -28.76 21.30
C GLY A 480 15.58 -27.85 20.78
N LEU A 481 15.79 -26.53 20.74
CA LEU A 481 14.85 -25.58 20.14
C LEU A 481 14.65 -25.74 18.63
N GLY A 482 15.42 -26.56 17.99
CA GLY A 482 15.34 -26.81 16.55
C GLY A 482 14.97 -28.23 16.16
N CYS A 483 14.35 -29.00 17.04
CA CYS A 483 13.50 -30.08 16.57
C CYS A 483 12.32 -29.38 15.91
N THR A 484 12.45 -29.13 14.61
CA THR A 484 11.30 -28.72 13.82
C THR A 484 10.16 -29.64 14.21
N PRO A 485 9.09 -29.14 14.83
CA PRO A 485 7.81 -29.64 14.39
C PRO A 485 7.86 -29.42 12.89
N THR A 486 7.54 -30.36 12.08
CA THR A 486 7.03 -30.04 10.76
C THR A 486 6.12 -28.85 11.01
N PRO A 487 6.43 -27.63 10.51
CA PRO A 487 5.83 -26.39 11.05
C PRO A 487 4.32 -26.35 10.93
N ASP A 488 3.75 -27.34 10.33
CA ASP A 488 2.39 -27.39 9.84
C ASP A 488 1.37 -28.06 10.76
N THR A 489 1.77 -28.85 11.76
CA THR A 489 0.76 -29.68 12.42
C THR A 489 0.38 -29.28 13.85
N ASP A 490 1.30 -28.82 14.69
CA ASP A 490 0.97 -28.65 16.12
C ASP A 490 0.64 -27.21 16.52
N ILE A 491 1.35 -26.23 15.97
CA ILE A 491 1.01 -24.80 16.15
C ILE A 491 -0.34 -24.51 15.49
N PHE A 492 -0.57 -25.13 14.33
CA PHE A 492 -1.82 -24.96 13.60
C PHE A 492 -2.99 -25.69 14.28
N LYS A 493 -2.76 -26.79 14.96
CA LYS A 493 -3.81 -27.51 15.71
C LYS A 493 -4.28 -26.72 16.93
N SER A 494 -3.40 -26.04 17.65
CA SER A 494 -3.80 -25.15 18.75
C SER A 494 -4.65 -24.00 18.22
N PHE A 495 -4.25 -23.42 17.11
CA PHE A 495 -4.99 -22.36 16.42
C PHE A 495 -6.35 -22.84 15.87
N GLN A 496 -6.41 -24.01 15.25
CA GLN A 496 -7.67 -24.62 14.81
C GLN A 496 -8.59 -24.95 15.98
N HIS A 497 -8.02 -25.36 17.11
CA HIS A 497 -8.79 -25.60 18.33
C HIS A 497 -9.42 -24.31 18.87
N ASP A 498 -8.67 -23.20 18.90
CA ASP A 498 -9.19 -21.91 19.33
C ASP A 498 -10.24 -21.35 18.34
N LEU A 499 -10.06 -21.58 17.04
CA LEU A 499 -11.08 -21.28 16.04
C LEU A 499 -12.34 -22.11 16.22
N GLN A 500 -12.23 -23.41 16.50
CA GLN A 500 -13.39 -24.25 16.80
C GLN A 500 -14.13 -23.77 18.05
N ILE A 501 -13.42 -23.35 19.08
CA ILE A 501 -14.03 -22.75 20.28
C ILE A 501 -14.76 -21.43 19.94
N ILE A 502 -14.20 -20.61 19.05
CA ILE A 502 -14.83 -19.36 18.57
C ILE A 502 -16.12 -19.68 17.78
N ILE A 503 -16.09 -20.70 16.94
CA ILE A 503 -17.23 -21.16 16.13
C ILE A 503 -18.31 -21.80 17.03
N GLU A 504 -17.93 -22.65 17.98
CA GLU A 504 -18.85 -23.32 18.88
C GLU A 504 -19.53 -22.37 19.89
N LYS A 505 -18.83 -21.35 20.38
CA LYS A 505 -19.43 -20.31 21.22
C LYS A 505 -20.47 -19.49 20.46
N ASN A 506 -20.34 -19.34 19.14
CA ASN A 506 -21.35 -18.69 18.31
C ASN A 506 -22.63 -19.51 18.13
N SER A 507 -22.50 -20.83 17.92
CA SER A 507 -23.67 -21.70 17.80
C SER A 507 -24.51 -21.74 19.08
N ARG A 508 -23.90 -21.50 20.23
CA ARG A 508 -24.61 -21.41 21.53
C ARG A 508 -25.24 -20.05 21.81
N SER A 509 -24.67 -18.94 21.30
CA SER A 509 -25.24 -17.61 21.48
C SER A 509 -26.44 -17.33 20.56
N VAL A 510 -26.51 -17.97 19.39
CA VAL A 510 -27.66 -17.87 18.47
C VAL A 510 -28.86 -18.68 18.98
N SER A 511 -28.63 -19.71 19.82
CA SER A 511 -29.71 -20.55 20.41
C SER A 511 -30.29 -19.99 21.72
N GLN A 512 -29.79 -18.84 22.22
CA GLN A 512 -30.25 -18.25 23.48
C GLN A 512 -30.89 -16.86 23.35
N THR A 513 -31.31 -16.44 22.17
CA THR A 513 -32.19 -15.27 22.03
C THR A 513 -33.63 -15.74 22.18
N PRO A 514 -34.30 -15.47 23.30
CA PRO A 514 -35.74 -15.74 23.42
C PRO A 514 -36.46 -14.80 22.47
N LEU A 515 -37.28 -15.33 21.59
CA LEU A 515 -38.33 -14.60 20.89
C LEU A 515 -39.18 -13.87 21.92
N SER A 516 -38.88 -12.64 22.30
CA SER A 516 -39.74 -11.79 23.08
C SER A 516 -40.88 -11.28 22.20
N ASN A 517 -42.04 -11.90 22.39
CA ASN A 517 -43.33 -11.46 21.93
C ASN A 517 -43.52 -9.95 22.11
N SER A 518 -43.44 -9.21 21.01
CA SER A 518 -43.93 -7.85 20.91
C SER A 518 -45.36 -7.82 20.43
N GLN A 519 -46.26 -8.48 21.18
CA GLN A 519 -47.71 -8.27 21.13
C GLN A 519 -48.25 -8.32 22.55
N THR A 520 -48.23 -7.23 23.26
CA THR A 520 -49.16 -6.84 24.35
C THR A 520 -48.59 -5.64 25.10
N ARG A 521 -48.78 -4.43 24.59
CA ARG A 521 -48.78 -3.18 25.35
C ARG A 521 -49.27 -1.99 24.51
N MET A 522 -50.44 -2.16 23.91
CA MET A 522 -51.29 -1.02 23.49
C MET A 522 -52.69 -1.21 24.09
N ALA A 523 -52.81 -1.10 25.40
CA ALA A 523 -54.09 -0.87 26.08
C ALA A 523 -53.76 -0.60 27.54
N ALA A 524 -53.50 0.65 27.91
CA ALA A 524 -53.79 1.22 29.24
C ALA A 524 -53.02 2.55 29.42
N ARG A 525 -53.50 3.60 28.81
CA ARG A 525 -53.30 4.98 29.29
C ARG A 525 -54.40 5.88 28.74
N LYS A 526 -55.59 5.66 29.27
CA LYS A 526 -56.65 6.70 29.38
C LYS A 526 -57.07 6.73 30.83
N ASN A 527 -57.18 7.96 31.35
CA ASN A 527 -57.72 8.40 32.62
C ASN A 527 -56.73 8.52 33.79
N SER A 528 -56.26 9.76 34.00
CA SER A 528 -56.63 10.57 35.17
C SER A 528 -55.97 11.94 35.06
N ARG A 529 -56.78 12.92 34.68
CA ARG A 529 -56.59 14.32 35.04
C ARG A 529 -57.05 14.47 36.48
N THR A 530 -56.29 15.09 37.38
CA THR A 530 -56.76 16.01 38.43
C THR A 530 -55.53 16.77 38.95
N THR A 531 -55.59 18.04 38.73
CA THR A 531 -55.25 19.23 39.54
C THR A 531 -54.54 19.01 40.87
N HIS A 532 -53.38 19.65 41.10
CA HIS A 532 -53.23 20.59 42.22
C HIS A 532 -52.06 21.56 41.99
N THR A 533 -52.45 22.81 42.12
CA THR A 533 -51.69 24.06 42.29
C THR A 533 -50.83 24.06 43.56
N GLY A 534 -49.68 24.71 43.48
CA GLY A 534 -49.23 25.49 44.63
C GLY A 534 -47.78 25.41 45.04
N LYS A 535 -47.11 26.50 44.81
CA LYS A 535 -46.13 27.25 45.64
C LYS A 535 -44.63 27.05 45.40
N ILE A 536 -44.10 28.11 44.95
CA ILE A 536 -42.82 28.78 45.09
C ILE A 536 -42.20 28.61 46.49
N GLU A 537 -40.91 28.28 46.59
CA GLU A 537 -39.95 29.07 47.38
C GLU A 537 -38.53 28.66 47.17
N LYS A 538 -37.70 29.66 46.96
CA LYS A 538 -36.30 29.85 46.98
C LYS A 538 -35.48 29.00 47.98
N LEU A 539 -34.39 28.43 47.51
CA LEU A 539 -33.04 28.79 47.98
C LEU A 539 -32.01 28.27 46.96
#